data_7ec9265c8f384069f75685a5e0733598
#
_entry.id   7ec9265c8f384069f75685a5e0733598
#
_cell.length_a   1.000
_cell.length_b   1.000
_cell.length_c   1.000
_cell.angle_alpha   90.00
_cell.angle_beta   90.00
_cell.angle_gamma   90.00
#
_symmetry.space_group_name_H-M   'P 1'
#
loop_
_entity.id
_entity.type
_entity.pdbx_description
1 polymer ?
#
loop_
_entity_poly.entity_id
_entity_poly.type
_entity_poly.pdbx_seq_one_letter_code
_entity_poly.pdbx_strand_id
1 'polypeptide(L)'
;MDLERVLAPSEAAMAMAGGPVVVGWTVHGGLDIGLLGAAVRELSHRMPVLAARIVEAPDGPVLRRDRADATVGLELVPDAWAPQDAAFLRPGDQVLRVLLRREGPDRHGLALLAWHAVSDGACLMALHRRLWGIYRSLAEGGAGTAASAPDGELPRPVEERLRERYGASDVVAYAADWSARLDAARPAVLAARAARDGGPGPGQGAHRHRFTLSAGQTRSLVRHARRSGATVNSVVCALAMRAVRDLLPAEDGPVQLTCLIPVDVRPRLQPPLPAEEFAFAASTTSATALVGPDTELGRVASEIDRQVHASLDAGHAELEYLATSRMLTRLASAAITLAVSNVSHHCTAPPLPEGLTAERPYVITIPPGPLPTLFVTRHREAICLDLLQPRAWYTREQAGELADALRRALSAVTGAPGAEDLSRPASPPR
;
A
#
# COMPACT_ATOMS: atom_id res chain seq x y z
N MET A 1 -4.20 -27.79 19.86
CA MET A 1 -2.78 -27.45 19.83
C MET A 1 -2.67 -26.03 19.30
N ASP A 2 -1.99 -25.16 20.01
CA ASP A 2 -1.74 -23.80 19.50
C ASP A 2 -0.74 -23.91 18.37
N LEU A 3 -1.10 -23.34 17.20
CA LEU A 3 -0.19 -23.28 16.07
C LEU A 3 0.62 -21.97 16.20
N GLU A 4 1.95 -22.11 16.23
CA GLU A 4 2.86 -20.99 16.41
C GLU A 4 4.05 -21.11 15.47
N ARG A 5 4.49 -19.99 14.91
CA ARG A 5 5.79 -19.85 14.24
C ARG A 5 6.45 -18.52 14.57
N VAL A 6 7.77 -18.54 14.70
CA VAL A 6 8.56 -17.30 14.81
C VAL A 6 8.43 -16.49 13.52
N LEU A 7 8.32 -15.16 13.65
CA LEU A 7 8.36 -14.29 12.50
C LEU A 7 9.76 -14.28 11.87
N ALA A 8 9.81 -14.32 10.54
CA ALA A 8 11.07 -14.12 9.82
C ALA A 8 11.61 -12.69 10.09
N PRO A 9 12.92 -12.43 9.95
CA PRO A 9 13.50 -11.11 10.20
C PRO A 9 12.83 -9.96 9.46
N SER A 10 12.40 -10.15 8.20
CA SER A 10 11.65 -9.17 7.43
C SER A 10 10.26 -8.92 8.02
N GLU A 11 9.53 -9.98 8.41
CA GLU A 11 8.22 -9.89 9.06
C GLU A 11 8.32 -9.20 10.44
N ALA A 12 9.31 -9.59 11.24
CA ALA A 12 9.56 -8.99 12.57
C ALA A 12 9.86 -7.49 12.47
N ALA A 13 10.66 -7.07 11.48
CA ALA A 13 10.95 -5.68 11.22
C ALA A 13 9.67 -4.89 10.86
N MET A 14 8.80 -5.45 10.01
CA MET A 14 7.53 -4.83 9.66
C MET A 14 6.55 -4.81 10.83
N ALA A 15 6.57 -5.84 11.71
CA ALA A 15 5.77 -5.85 12.94
C ALA A 15 6.17 -4.72 13.89
N MET A 16 7.48 -4.47 14.06
CA MET A 16 7.97 -3.35 14.86
C MET A 16 7.57 -1.98 14.29
N ALA A 17 7.45 -1.85 12.98
CA ALA A 17 6.94 -0.64 12.35
C ALA A 17 5.46 -0.38 12.67
N GLY A 18 4.68 -1.42 12.98
CA GLY A 18 3.30 -1.36 13.49
C GLY A 18 2.26 -0.84 12.52
N GLY A 19 2.65 -0.36 11.35
CA GLY A 19 1.73 0.21 10.35
C GLY A 19 0.84 -0.87 9.73
N PRO A 20 -0.50 -0.68 9.72
CA PRO A 20 -1.39 -1.60 9.02
C PRO A 20 -1.36 -1.35 7.51
N VAL A 21 -1.68 -2.40 6.75
CA VAL A 21 -2.17 -2.24 5.38
C VAL A 21 -3.70 -2.26 5.40
N VAL A 22 -4.31 -1.28 4.75
CA VAL A 22 -5.77 -1.12 4.65
C VAL A 22 -6.17 -1.16 3.19
N VAL A 23 -7.03 -2.10 2.84
CA VAL A 23 -7.61 -2.21 1.50
C VAL A 23 -9.12 -2.17 1.61
N GLY A 24 -9.77 -1.37 0.78
CA GLY A 24 -11.22 -1.28 0.87
C GLY A 24 -11.91 -0.83 -0.40
N TRP A 25 -13.24 -1.01 -0.36
CA TRP A 25 -14.17 -0.66 -1.41
C TRP A 25 -15.39 0.03 -0.80
N THR A 26 -15.94 1.00 -1.50
CA THR A 26 -17.31 1.44 -1.24
C THR A 26 -18.27 0.63 -2.10
N VAL A 27 -19.31 0.09 -1.48
CA VAL A 27 -20.32 -0.74 -2.13
C VAL A 27 -21.68 -0.04 -2.04
N HIS A 28 -22.42 -0.05 -3.14
CA HIS A 28 -23.78 0.47 -3.24
C HIS A 28 -24.78 -0.64 -3.44
N GLY A 29 -25.97 -0.47 -2.85
CA GLY A 29 -27.10 -1.38 -2.93
C GLY A 29 -27.47 -1.97 -1.58
N GLY A 30 -28.51 -2.78 -1.55
CA GLY A 30 -29.04 -3.43 -0.35
C GLY A 30 -28.11 -4.51 0.19
N LEU A 31 -27.13 -4.13 0.99
CA LEU A 31 -26.17 -5.06 1.60
C LEU A 31 -26.77 -5.74 2.82
N ASP A 32 -26.88 -7.06 2.80
CA ASP A 32 -27.21 -7.87 3.98
C ASP A 32 -25.98 -8.00 4.89
N ILE A 33 -26.01 -7.28 6.01
CA ILE A 33 -24.90 -7.24 6.99
C ILE A 33 -24.78 -8.57 7.74
N GLY A 34 -25.90 -9.25 8.01
CA GLY A 34 -25.89 -10.57 8.65
C GLY A 34 -25.19 -11.61 7.77
N LEU A 35 -25.52 -11.60 6.48
CA LEU A 35 -24.91 -12.48 5.49
C LEU A 35 -23.42 -12.13 5.28
N LEU A 36 -23.06 -10.83 5.29
CA LEU A 36 -21.66 -10.42 5.23
C LEU A 36 -20.87 -10.92 6.45
N GLY A 37 -21.46 -10.83 7.66
CA GLY A 37 -20.86 -11.41 8.86
C GLY A 37 -20.67 -12.91 8.77
N ALA A 38 -21.63 -13.63 8.18
CA ALA A 38 -21.47 -15.07 7.90
C ALA A 38 -20.34 -15.35 6.90
N ALA A 39 -20.23 -14.55 5.84
CA ALA A 39 -19.16 -14.68 4.85
C ALA A 39 -17.78 -14.43 5.46
N VAL A 40 -17.64 -13.45 6.38
CA VAL A 40 -16.39 -13.18 7.11
C VAL A 40 -15.99 -14.36 7.99
N ARG A 41 -16.92 -14.94 8.74
CA ARG A 41 -16.65 -16.14 9.54
C ARG A 41 -16.24 -17.32 8.68
N GLU A 42 -16.93 -17.56 7.57
CA GLU A 42 -16.61 -18.63 6.63
C GLU A 42 -15.21 -18.43 6.00
N LEU A 43 -14.86 -17.20 5.62
CA LEU A 43 -13.52 -16.88 5.15
C LEU A 43 -12.46 -17.17 6.22
N SER A 44 -12.73 -16.83 7.47
CA SER A 44 -11.84 -17.09 8.60
C SER A 44 -11.66 -18.61 8.86
N HIS A 45 -12.72 -19.40 8.74
CA HIS A 45 -12.63 -20.87 8.85
C HIS A 45 -11.76 -21.47 7.74
N ARG A 46 -11.87 -20.96 6.51
CA ARG A 46 -11.06 -21.42 5.37
C ARG A 46 -9.61 -20.97 5.43
N MET A 47 -9.33 -19.89 6.15
CA MET A 47 -8.00 -19.30 6.29
C MET A 47 -7.71 -19.02 7.77
N PRO A 48 -7.35 -20.05 8.55
CA PRO A 48 -7.16 -19.92 10.00
C PRO A 48 -6.14 -18.88 10.44
N VAL A 49 -5.15 -18.57 9.57
CA VAL A 49 -4.15 -17.50 9.81
C VAL A 49 -4.78 -16.12 10.03
N LEU A 50 -5.97 -15.86 9.47
CA LEU A 50 -6.64 -14.56 9.59
C LEU A 50 -7.04 -14.25 11.04
N ALA A 51 -7.31 -15.27 11.85
CA ALA A 51 -7.62 -15.14 13.27
C ALA A 51 -6.39 -15.21 14.19
N ALA A 52 -5.19 -15.43 13.62
CA ALA A 52 -3.95 -15.42 14.37
C ALA A 52 -3.62 -14.03 14.93
N ARG A 53 -2.66 -13.96 15.83
CA ARG A 53 -2.13 -12.75 16.45
C ARG A 53 -0.63 -12.72 16.34
N ILE A 54 -0.05 -11.52 16.27
CA ILE A 54 1.38 -11.35 16.48
C ILE A 54 1.57 -11.04 17.97
N VAL A 55 2.35 -11.85 18.67
CA VAL A 55 2.62 -11.70 20.08
C VAL A 55 4.12 -11.74 20.37
N GLU A 56 4.55 -11.06 21.43
CA GLU A 56 5.93 -11.12 21.89
C GLU A 56 6.21 -12.47 22.56
N ALA A 57 7.37 -13.06 22.28
CA ALA A 57 7.89 -14.26 22.91
C ALA A 57 9.38 -14.09 23.23
N PRO A 58 9.97 -14.94 24.13
CA PRO A 58 11.37 -14.79 24.55
C PRO A 58 12.37 -14.76 23.39
N ASP A 59 12.12 -15.50 22.32
CA ASP A 59 12.99 -15.62 21.14
C ASP A 59 12.61 -14.66 20.02
N GLY A 60 11.74 -13.68 20.28
CA GLY A 60 11.24 -12.69 19.33
C GLY A 60 9.75 -12.84 19.02
N PRO A 61 9.18 -11.95 18.22
CA PRO A 61 7.74 -11.97 17.92
C PRO A 61 7.35 -13.23 17.13
N VAL A 62 6.19 -13.78 17.50
CA VAL A 62 5.64 -15.00 16.90
C VAL A 62 4.26 -14.73 16.31
N LEU A 63 3.94 -15.41 15.23
CA LEU A 63 2.59 -15.54 14.71
C LEU A 63 1.95 -16.74 15.43
N ARG A 64 0.87 -16.50 16.20
CA ARG A 64 0.20 -17.50 17.03
C ARG A 64 -1.28 -17.56 16.73
N ARG A 65 -1.80 -18.77 16.62
CA ARG A 65 -3.22 -19.07 16.63
C ARG A 65 -3.57 -19.74 17.94
N ASP A 66 -4.17 -18.98 18.87
CA ASP A 66 -4.41 -19.43 20.25
C ASP A 66 -5.50 -20.49 20.37
N ARG A 67 -6.50 -20.51 19.46
CA ARG A 67 -7.68 -21.40 19.53
C ARG A 67 -8.06 -21.90 18.15
N ALA A 68 -8.40 -23.17 18.06
CA ALA A 68 -8.83 -23.79 16.82
C ALA A 68 -10.15 -23.20 16.26
N ASP A 69 -11.01 -22.71 17.17
CA ASP A 69 -12.31 -22.12 16.87
C ASP A 69 -12.29 -20.56 16.74
N ALA A 70 -11.12 -19.93 16.90
CA ALA A 70 -11.00 -18.49 16.74
C ALA A 70 -11.35 -18.06 15.31
N THR A 71 -12.19 -17.04 15.21
CA THR A 71 -12.63 -16.45 13.93
C THR A 71 -12.50 -14.94 13.94
N VAL A 72 -12.39 -14.37 12.74
CA VAL A 72 -12.51 -12.93 12.51
C VAL A 72 -13.98 -12.53 12.52
N GLY A 73 -14.32 -11.45 13.23
CA GLY A 73 -15.64 -10.85 13.22
C GLY A 73 -15.77 -9.69 12.23
N LEU A 74 -17.01 -9.36 11.85
CA LEU A 74 -17.32 -8.11 11.16
C LEU A 74 -17.53 -7.01 12.21
N GLU A 75 -16.72 -5.96 12.14
CA GLU A 75 -16.78 -4.83 13.07
C GLU A 75 -17.48 -3.65 12.41
N LEU A 76 -18.51 -3.09 13.08
CA LEU A 76 -19.11 -1.84 12.67
C LEU A 76 -18.30 -0.67 13.23
N VAL A 77 -17.88 0.23 12.35
CA VAL A 77 -17.14 1.43 12.74
C VAL A 77 -17.99 2.68 12.61
N PRO A 78 -17.71 3.76 13.40
CA PRO A 78 -18.42 5.02 13.31
C PRO A 78 -18.37 5.64 11.91
N ASP A 79 -19.38 6.41 11.54
CA ASP A 79 -19.45 7.10 10.24
C ASP A 79 -18.26 8.05 10.02
N ALA A 80 -17.74 8.63 11.10
CA ALA A 80 -16.56 9.50 11.06
C ALA A 80 -15.23 8.75 10.83
N TRP A 81 -15.21 7.42 10.96
CA TRP A 81 -13.99 6.65 10.73
C TRP A 81 -13.56 6.71 9.26
N ALA A 82 -12.28 6.92 9.03
CA ALA A 82 -11.72 6.93 7.69
C ALA A 82 -10.46 6.04 7.61
N PRO A 83 -10.21 5.39 6.46
CA PRO A 83 -9.09 4.45 6.31
C PRO A 83 -7.71 5.03 6.66
N GLN A 84 -7.51 6.32 6.40
CA GLN A 84 -6.28 7.02 6.74
C GLN A 84 -6.14 7.33 8.24
N ASP A 85 -7.17 7.05 9.06
CA ASP A 85 -7.16 7.20 10.51
C ASP A 85 -6.92 5.84 11.21
N ALA A 86 -6.63 4.80 10.46
CA ALA A 86 -6.29 3.48 11.00
C ALA A 86 -5.11 3.59 11.98
N ALA A 87 -5.33 3.14 13.21
CA ALA A 87 -4.27 3.10 14.22
C ALA A 87 -3.23 2.02 13.89
N PHE A 88 -2.00 2.22 14.35
CA PHE A 88 -0.98 1.18 14.28
C PHE A 88 -1.40 -0.02 15.14
N LEU A 89 -1.13 -1.21 14.63
CA LEU A 89 -1.39 -2.46 15.33
C LEU A 89 -0.32 -2.69 16.40
N ARG A 90 -0.71 -3.41 17.45
CA ARG A 90 0.14 -3.71 18.61
C ARG A 90 0.22 -5.21 18.82
N PRO A 91 1.30 -5.74 19.42
CA PRO A 91 1.36 -7.12 19.84
C PRO A 91 0.09 -7.52 20.60
N GLY A 92 -0.51 -8.65 20.24
CA GLY A 92 -1.80 -9.12 20.73
C GLY A 92 -3.00 -8.79 19.84
N ASP A 93 -2.88 -7.83 18.90
CA ASP A 93 -3.94 -7.58 17.91
C ASP A 93 -4.05 -8.73 16.91
N GLN A 94 -5.29 -8.99 16.46
CA GLN A 94 -5.52 -9.96 15.39
C GLN A 94 -4.82 -9.55 14.09
N VAL A 95 -4.42 -10.57 13.30
CA VAL A 95 -3.77 -10.38 12.00
C VAL A 95 -4.67 -9.63 11.01
N LEU A 96 -5.98 -9.91 11.06
CA LEU A 96 -6.97 -9.26 10.20
C LEU A 96 -8.12 -8.69 11.04
N ARG A 97 -8.57 -7.48 10.67
CA ARG A 97 -9.85 -6.90 11.07
C ARG A 97 -10.67 -6.59 9.81
N VAL A 98 -11.97 -6.85 9.87
CA VAL A 98 -12.92 -6.54 8.79
C VAL A 98 -13.88 -5.47 9.28
N LEU A 99 -13.76 -4.27 8.72
CA LEU A 99 -14.43 -3.07 9.18
C LEU A 99 -15.51 -2.65 8.20
N LEU A 100 -16.74 -2.47 8.69
CA LEU A 100 -17.87 -1.98 7.91
C LEU A 100 -18.30 -0.61 8.43
N ARG A 101 -18.26 0.40 7.56
CA ARG A 101 -18.81 1.72 7.78
C ARG A 101 -20.13 1.86 7.00
N ARG A 102 -21.17 2.32 7.65
CA ARG A 102 -22.44 2.68 6.99
C ARG A 102 -22.39 4.15 6.59
N GLU A 103 -22.44 4.45 5.31
CA GLU A 103 -22.43 5.83 4.80
C GLU A 103 -23.82 6.31 4.36
N GLY A 104 -24.83 5.45 4.53
CA GLY A 104 -26.21 5.68 4.17
C GLY A 104 -26.98 4.35 4.09
N PRO A 105 -28.26 4.38 3.68
CA PRO A 105 -29.09 3.16 3.58
C PRO A 105 -28.52 2.18 2.54
N ASP A 106 -28.02 2.68 1.42
CA ASP A 106 -27.54 1.89 0.29
C ASP A 106 -26.07 2.15 -0.03
N ARG A 107 -25.27 2.69 0.92
CA ARG A 107 -23.85 2.99 0.72
C ARG A 107 -23.03 2.54 1.91
N HIS A 108 -22.07 1.67 1.65
CA HIS A 108 -21.28 0.99 2.67
C HIS A 108 -19.78 0.96 2.30
N GLY A 109 -18.94 1.36 3.24
CA GLY A 109 -17.49 1.22 3.11
C GLY A 109 -17.03 -0.07 3.79
N LEU A 110 -16.50 -1.05 3.03
CA LEU A 110 -15.90 -2.26 3.57
C LEU A 110 -14.38 -2.18 3.46
N ALA A 111 -13.69 -2.31 4.59
CA ALA A 111 -12.24 -2.29 4.69
C ALA A 111 -11.70 -3.56 5.34
N LEU A 112 -10.64 -4.11 4.76
CA LEU A 112 -9.77 -5.09 5.38
C LEU A 112 -8.54 -4.35 5.92
N LEU A 113 -8.28 -4.49 7.21
CA LEU A 113 -7.13 -3.92 7.90
C LEU A 113 -6.29 -5.06 8.45
N ALA A 114 -5.03 -5.15 8.05
CA ALA A 114 -4.17 -6.26 8.45
C ALA A 114 -2.76 -5.81 8.80
N TRP A 115 -2.05 -6.65 9.58
CA TRP A 115 -0.64 -6.48 9.85
C TRP A 115 0.18 -6.52 8.55
N HIS A 116 0.91 -5.45 8.27
CA HIS A 116 1.80 -5.41 7.10
C HIS A 116 2.99 -6.38 7.23
N ALA A 117 3.24 -6.89 8.43
CA ALA A 117 4.25 -7.93 8.70
C ALA A 117 3.97 -9.26 7.99
N VAL A 118 2.69 -9.62 7.82
CA VAL A 118 2.27 -10.91 7.25
C VAL A 118 1.30 -10.76 6.08
N SER A 119 1.10 -9.56 5.58
CA SER A 119 0.21 -9.26 4.46
C SER A 119 0.66 -8.02 3.70
N ASP A 120 0.11 -7.81 2.50
CA ASP A 120 0.31 -6.63 1.68
C ASP A 120 -0.95 -6.29 0.85
N GLY A 121 -0.86 -5.21 0.05
CA GLY A 121 -1.97 -4.74 -0.75
C GLY A 121 -2.48 -5.76 -1.77
N ALA A 122 -1.60 -6.55 -2.39
CA ALA A 122 -1.97 -7.59 -3.37
C ALA A 122 -2.76 -8.71 -2.70
N CYS A 123 -2.25 -9.21 -1.58
CA CYS A 123 -2.89 -10.25 -0.76
C CYS A 123 -4.28 -9.79 -0.28
N LEU A 124 -4.42 -8.57 0.25
CA LEU A 124 -5.72 -8.07 0.73
C LEU A 124 -6.70 -7.82 -0.42
N MET A 125 -6.24 -7.43 -1.61
CA MET A 125 -7.10 -7.36 -2.80
C MET A 125 -7.64 -8.73 -3.19
N ALA A 126 -6.80 -9.78 -3.15
CA ALA A 126 -7.23 -11.16 -3.39
C ALA A 126 -8.21 -11.64 -2.30
N LEU A 127 -7.94 -11.29 -1.04
CA LEU A 127 -8.82 -11.62 0.09
C LEU A 127 -10.20 -10.97 -0.04
N HIS A 128 -10.27 -9.70 -0.48
CA HIS A 128 -11.53 -9.04 -0.80
C HIS A 128 -12.34 -9.79 -1.85
N ARG A 129 -11.70 -10.22 -2.94
CA ARG A 129 -12.38 -11.02 -3.99
C ARG A 129 -12.93 -12.32 -3.42
N ARG A 130 -12.17 -13.01 -2.58
CA ARG A 130 -12.57 -14.25 -1.92
C ARG A 130 -13.76 -14.04 -0.98
N LEU A 131 -13.72 -12.98 -0.16
CA LEU A 131 -14.82 -12.60 0.73
C LEU A 131 -16.11 -12.36 -0.04
N TRP A 132 -16.06 -11.55 -1.10
CA TRP A 132 -17.25 -11.28 -1.93
C TRP A 132 -17.74 -12.49 -2.72
N GLY A 133 -16.84 -13.39 -3.11
CA GLY A 133 -17.21 -14.67 -3.71
C GLY A 133 -18.01 -15.55 -2.75
N ILE A 134 -17.60 -15.62 -1.48
CA ILE A 134 -18.33 -16.32 -0.42
C ILE A 134 -19.68 -15.63 -0.17
N TYR A 135 -19.70 -14.32 -0.01
CA TYR A 135 -20.93 -13.55 0.17
C TYR A 135 -21.94 -13.82 -0.94
N ARG A 136 -21.50 -13.74 -2.22
CA ARG A 136 -22.35 -14.02 -3.37
C ARG A 136 -22.90 -15.45 -3.34
N SER A 137 -22.06 -16.45 -3.09
CA SER A 137 -22.50 -17.84 -2.98
C SER A 137 -23.57 -18.01 -1.90
N LEU A 138 -23.41 -17.40 -0.73
CA LEU A 138 -24.40 -17.44 0.34
C LEU A 138 -25.70 -16.72 -0.04
N ALA A 139 -25.62 -15.59 -0.72
CA ALA A 139 -26.78 -14.82 -1.20
C ALA A 139 -27.60 -15.60 -2.24
N GLU A 140 -26.97 -16.44 -3.05
CA GLU A 140 -27.58 -17.30 -4.06
C GLU A 140 -28.06 -18.65 -3.47
N GLY A 141 -28.03 -18.82 -2.14
CA GLY A 141 -28.48 -20.06 -1.46
C GLY A 141 -27.50 -21.24 -1.54
N GLY A 142 -26.28 -20.98 -1.97
CA GLY A 142 -25.21 -21.97 -2.00
C GLY A 142 -24.61 -22.24 -0.61
N ALA A 143 -24.11 -23.45 -0.38
CA ALA A 143 -23.42 -23.84 0.86
C ALA A 143 -22.00 -23.27 0.97
N GLY A 144 -21.73 -22.08 0.37
CA GLY A 144 -20.36 -21.57 0.20
C GLY A 144 -19.51 -22.58 -0.61
N THR A 145 -18.78 -22.16 -1.62
CA THR A 145 -17.96 -23.10 -2.42
C THR A 145 -16.87 -23.68 -1.52
N ALA A 146 -17.05 -24.94 -1.12
CA ALA A 146 -16.12 -25.66 -0.25
C ALA A 146 -14.81 -25.97 -0.99
N ALA A 147 -13.84 -25.10 -0.84
CA ALA A 147 -12.44 -25.52 -0.89
C ALA A 147 -11.95 -25.52 0.55
N SER A 148 -11.82 -26.68 1.16
CA SER A 148 -11.19 -26.83 2.47
C SER A 148 -9.81 -26.20 2.42
N ALA A 149 -9.46 -25.38 3.43
CA ALA A 149 -8.08 -25.06 3.66
C ALA A 149 -7.30 -26.37 3.88
N PRO A 150 -6.10 -26.51 3.35
CA PRO A 150 -5.22 -27.58 3.79
C PRO A 150 -4.99 -27.44 5.28
N ASP A 151 -4.75 -28.56 5.93
CA ASP A 151 -4.56 -28.71 7.37
C ASP A 151 -3.80 -27.53 7.97
N GLY A 152 -4.47 -26.82 8.81
CA GLY A 152 -4.17 -25.84 9.84
C GLY A 152 -2.80 -25.21 9.99
N GLU A 153 -1.86 -25.38 9.07
CA GLU A 153 -0.51 -24.80 9.16
C GLU A 153 -0.52 -23.28 8.91
N LEU A 154 0.34 -22.59 9.64
CA LEU A 154 0.61 -21.16 9.39
C LEU A 154 1.46 -21.02 8.13
N PRO A 155 1.19 -20.00 7.28
CA PRO A 155 1.95 -19.79 6.04
C PRO A 155 3.46 -19.65 6.30
N ARG A 156 4.26 -20.27 5.45
CA ARG A 156 5.72 -20.12 5.49
C ARG A 156 6.12 -18.70 5.09
N PRO A 157 7.11 -18.08 5.76
CA PRO A 157 7.63 -16.77 5.37
C PRO A 157 8.20 -16.79 3.94
N VAL A 158 7.94 -15.74 3.18
CA VAL A 158 8.55 -15.55 1.84
C VAL A 158 10.08 -15.50 1.94
N GLU A 159 10.60 -14.99 3.04
CA GLU A 159 12.03 -14.93 3.32
C GLU A 159 12.73 -16.30 3.22
N GLU A 160 12.11 -17.37 3.69
CA GLU A 160 12.68 -18.72 3.61
C GLU A 160 12.90 -19.15 2.16
N ARG A 161 11.92 -18.90 1.27
CA ARG A 161 12.02 -19.20 -0.16
C ARG A 161 13.12 -18.40 -0.86
N LEU A 162 13.29 -17.12 -0.47
CA LEU A 162 14.35 -16.28 -1.04
C LEU A 162 15.74 -16.70 -0.56
N ARG A 163 15.84 -17.20 0.68
CA ARG A 163 17.11 -17.71 1.23
C ARG A 163 17.60 -19.00 0.57
N GLU A 164 16.76 -19.71 -0.14
CA GLU A 164 17.16 -20.84 -0.97
C GLU A 164 18.03 -20.38 -2.17
N ARG A 165 17.91 -19.11 -2.58
CA ARG A 165 18.61 -18.53 -3.72
C ARG A 165 19.73 -17.55 -3.34
N TYR A 166 19.57 -16.81 -2.25
CA TYR A 166 20.49 -15.75 -1.85
C TYR A 166 21.11 -16.05 -0.49
N GLY A 167 22.44 -16.02 -0.43
CA GLY A 167 23.22 -16.24 0.79
C GLY A 167 23.22 -15.01 1.71
N ALA A 168 23.63 -15.22 2.96
CA ALA A 168 23.73 -14.12 3.92
C ALA A 168 24.76 -13.04 3.49
N SER A 169 25.86 -13.44 2.81
CA SER A 169 26.86 -12.53 2.25
C SER A 169 26.28 -11.59 1.21
N ASP A 170 25.38 -12.10 0.33
CA ASP A 170 24.76 -11.31 -0.73
C ASP A 170 23.85 -10.22 -0.13
N VAL A 171 23.09 -10.58 0.91
CA VAL A 171 22.21 -9.64 1.64
C VAL A 171 23.01 -8.54 2.34
N VAL A 172 24.14 -8.91 2.98
CA VAL A 172 25.03 -7.94 3.65
C VAL A 172 25.66 -6.98 2.64
N ALA A 173 26.20 -7.52 1.53
CA ALA A 173 26.80 -6.73 0.48
C ALA A 173 25.80 -5.77 -0.16
N TYR A 174 24.57 -6.26 -0.46
CA TYR A 174 23.49 -5.43 -0.99
C TYR A 174 23.12 -4.28 -0.04
N ALA A 175 22.92 -4.58 1.24
CA ALA A 175 22.53 -3.56 2.24
C ALA A 175 23.61 -2.47 2.40
N ALA A 176 24.89 -2.86 2.33
CA ALA A 176 26.01 -1.90 2.40
C ALA A 176 26.06 -1.01 1.15
N ASP A 177 25.95 -1.59 -0.04
CA ASP A 177 25.95 -0.86 -1.31
C ASP A 177 24.74 0.07 -1.42
N TRP A 178 23.54 -0.40 -1.04
CA TRP A 178 22.33 0.43 -1.00
C TRP A 178 22.52 1.66 -0.07
N SER A 179 23.05 1.47 1.13
CA SER A 179 23.34 2.57 2.06
C SER A 179 24.32 3.57 1.48
N ALA A 180 25.39 3.10 0.85
CA ALA A 180 26.40 3.96 0.23
C ALA A 180 25.82 4.80 -0.93
N ARG A 181 24.97 4.18 -1.77
CA ARG A 181 24.27 4.90 -2.85
C ARG A 181 23.35 5.99 -2.32
N LEU A 182 22.60 5.71 -1.25
CA LEU A 182 21.68 6.67 -0.65
C LEU A 182 22.45 7.85 -0.02
N ASP A 183 23.56 7.57 0.67
CA ASP A 183 24.43 8.62 1.23
C ASP A 183 25.07 9.51 0.15
N ALA A 184 25.47 8.90 -0.97
CA ALA A 184 26.03 9.64 -2.11
C ALA A 184 24.99 10.51 -2.82
N ALA A 185 23.74 10.02 -2.93
CA ALA A 185 22.66 10.73 -3.62
C ALA A 185 22.21 11.99 -2.87
N ARG A 186 22.22 12.00 -1.52
CA ARG A 186 21.75 13.12 -0.69
C ARG A 186 20.43 13.73 -1.18
N PRO A 187 19.37 12.94 -1.32
CA PRO A 187 18.14 13.41 -1.93
C PRO A 187 17.49 14.52 -1.10
N ALA A 188 16.91 15.49 -1.80
CA ALA A 188 16.14 16.55 -1.14
C ALA A 188 14.78 15.99 -0.67
N VAL A 189 14.32 16.50 0.47
CA VAL A 189 13.06 16.11 1.11
C VAL A 189 12.26 17.33 1.54
N LEU A 190 10.94 17.17 1.64
CA LEU A 190 10.09 18.20 2.23
C LEU A 190 10.33 18.30 3.75
N ALA A 191 10.41 19.52 4.25
CA ALA A 191 10.57 19.75 5.68
C ALA A 191 9.32 19.27 6.46
N ALA A 192 9.52 18.47 7.50
CA ALA A 192 8.47 17.98 8.39
C ALA A 192 8.10 19.04 9.44
N ARG A 193 7.18 19.97 9.13
CA ARG A 193 6.82 21.10 10.03
C ARG A 193 6.00 20.65 11.23
N ALA A 194 5.06 19.70 11.10
CA ALA A 194 4.22 19.25 12.21
C ALA A 194 5.03 18.67 13.39
N ALA A 195 6.12 17.96 13.10
CA ALA A 195 7.00 17.42 14.15
C ALA A 195 7.68 18.51 14.99
N ARG A 196 7.90 19.72 14.42
CA ARG A 196 8.49 20.87 15.12
C ARG A 196 7.48 21.58 16.01
N ASP A 197 6.20 21.52 15.64
CA ASP A 197 5.10 22.25 16.30
C ASP A 197 4.36 21.39 17.33
N GLY A 198 4.93 20.24 17.76
CA GLY A 198 4.31 19.33 18.71
C GLY A 198 3.09 18.58 18.13
N GLY A 199 3.14 18.27 16.84
CA GLY A 199 2.08 17.51 16.15
C GLY A 199 1.81 16.14 16.76
N PRO A 200 0.75 15.45 16.32
CA PRO A 200 0.37 14.13 16.82
C PRO A 200 1.51 13.13 16.61
N GLY A 201 1.66 12.19 17.56
CA GLY A 201 2.71 11.17 17.49
C GLY A 201 2.55 10.20 16.30
N PRO A 202 3.57 9.37 16.03
CA PRO A 202 3.49 8.34 14.98
C PRO A 202 2.25 7.44 15.16
N GLY A 203 1.65 7.00 14.06
CA GLY A 203 0.47 6.12 14.08
C GLY A 203 -0.88 6.83 14.28
N GLN A 204 -0.90 8.16 14.29
CA GLN A 204 -2.14 8.94 14.43
C GLN A 204 -2.73 9.38 13.08
N GLY A 205 -2.66 8.51 12.08
CA GLY A 205 -3.28 8.74 10.78
C GLY A 205 -2.45 9.61 9.82
N ALA A 206 -3.07 9.89 8.67
CA ALA A 206 -2.48 10.70 7.61
C ALA A 206 -3.47 11.73 7.06
N HIS A 207 -2.94 12.82 6.48
CA HIS A 207 -3.69 13.62 5.52
C HIS A 207 -3.80 12.82 4.23
N ARG A 208 -4.99 12.79 3.63
CA ARG A 208 -5.25 12.07 2.38
C ARG A 208 -5.87 13.00 1.36
N HIS A 209 -5.29 13.02 0.16
CA HIS A 209 -5.86 13.67 -1.02
C HIS A 209 -6.05 12.64 -2.13
N ARG A 210 -7.28 12.51 -2.62
CA ARG A 210 -7.62 11.55 -3.65
C ARG A 210 -7.86 12.24 -4.99
N PHE A 211 -7.12 11.81 -6.01
CA PHE A 211 -7.28 12.25 -7.39
C PHE A 211 -7.83 11.11 -8.22
N THR A 212 -8.87 11.40 -8.99
CA THR A 212 -9.43 10.45 -9.94
C THR A 212 -9.24 10.97 -11.35
N LEU A 213 -8.50 10.21 -12.16
CA LEU A 213 -8.37 10.49 -13.57
C LEU A 213 -9.55 9.87 -14.32
N SER A 214 -10.24 10.68 -15.14
CA SER A 214 -11.23 10.18 -16.07
C SER A 214 -10.61 9.19 -17.07
N ALA A 215 -11.42 8.44 -17.81
CA ALA A 215 -10.93 7.56 -18.88
C ALA A 215 -10.08 8.33 -19.92
N GLY A 216 -10.49 9.57 -20.25
CA GLY A 216 -9.75 10.45 -21.18
C GLY A 216 -8.38 10.84 -20.63
N GLN A 217 -8.32 11.28 -19.36
CA GLN A 217 -7.09 11.64 -18.68
C GLN A 217 -6.16 10.42 -18.51
N THR A 218 -6.73 9.26 -18.15
CA THR A 218 -5.99 7.99 -18.09
C THR A 218 -5.35 7.64 -19.42
N ARG A 219 -6.10 7.74 -20.52
CA ARG A 219 -5.55 7.51 -21.87
C ARG A 219 -4.44 8.53 -22.21
N SER A 220 -4.56 9.78 -21.80
CA SER A 220 -3.51 10.80 -22.01
C SER A 220 -2.23 10.45 -21.24
N LEU A 221 -2.35 10.03 -19.99
CA LEU A 221 -1.22 9.56 -19.16
C LEU A 221 -0.52 8.34 -19.81
N VAL A 222 -1.29 7.36 -20.28
CA VAL A 222 -0.75 6.18 -20.99
C VAL A 222 -0.03 6.57 -22.28
N ARG A 223 -0.60 7.50 -23.05
CA ARG A 223 0.06 8.02 -24.27
C ARG A 223 1.37 8.75 -23.95
N HIS A 224 1.39 9.54 -22.87
CA HIS A 224 2.61 10.21 -22.43
C HIS A 224 3.69 9.19 -22.04
N ALA A 225 3.35 8.16 -21.28
CA ALA A 225 4.26 7.09 -20.91
C ALA A 225 4.88 6.41 -22.17
N ARG A 226 4.04 6.04 -23.14
CA ARG A 226 4.51 5.43 -24.39
C ARG A 226 5.46 6.33 -25.18
N ARG A 227 5.14 7.64 -25.29
CA ARG A 227 6.02 8.60 -25.99
C ARG A 227 7.35 8.79 -25.29
N SER A 228 7.38 8.67 -23.98
CA SER A 228 8.60 8.76 -23.16
C SER A 228 9.40 7.45 -23.12
N GLY A 229 8.94 6.37 -23.75
CA GLY A 229 9.56 5.05 -23.63
C GLY A 229 9.60 4.54 -22.18
N ALA A 230 8.58 4.87 -21.39
CA ALA A 230 8.53 4.57 -19.94
C ALA A 230 7.20 3.91 -19.57
N THR A 231 7.14 3.28 -18.40
CA THR A 231 5.89 2.76 -17.83
C THR A 231 5.02 3.88 -17.27
N VAL A 232 3.71 3.62 -17.10
CA VAL A 232 2.80 4.54 -16.40
C VAL A 232 3.28 4.79 -14.97
N ASN A 233 3.83 3.76 -14.32
CA ASN A 233 4.38 3.89 -12.97
C ASN A 233 5.54 4.89 -12.92
N SER A 234 6.47 4.79 -13.85
CA SER A 234 7.63 5.69 -13.93
C SER A 234 7.22 7.14 -14.22
N VAL A 235 6.15 7.34 -15.03
CA VAL A 235 5.57 8.67 -15.24
C VAL A 235 4.92 9.21 -13.97
N VAL A 236 4.20 8.38 -13.21
CA VAL A 236 3.60 8.80 -11.93
C VAL A 236 4.70 9.15 -10.91
N CYS A 237 5.80 8.39 -10.85
CA CYS A 237 6.96 8.73 -10.03
C CYS A 237 7.55 10.09 -10.43
N ALA A 238 7.74 10.35 -11.73
CA ALA A 238 8.25 11.61 -12.25
C ALA A 238 7.31 12.80 -11.92
N LEU A 239 5.99 12.60 -12.02
CA LEU A 239 4.97 13.60 -11.63
C LEU A 239 5.03 13.92 -10.13
N ALA A 240 5.18 12.91 -9.29
CA ALA A 240 5.29 13.08 -7.85
C ALA A 240 6.61 13.79 -7.47
N MET A 241 7.73 13.42 -8.09
CA MET A 241 9.01 14.13 -7.93
C MET A 241 8.90 15.58 -8.37
N ARG A 242 8.24 15.87 -9.51
CA ARG A 242 8.02 17.25 -9.96
C ARG A 242 7.21 18.05 -8.96
N ALA A 243 6.14 17.47 -8.41
CA ALA A 243 5.32 18.12 -7.40
C ALA A 243 6.13 18.48 -6.14
N VAL A 244 7.05 17.60 -5.71
CA VAL A 244 7.97 17.91 -4.61
C VAL A 244 8.95 19.01 -5.01
N ARG A 245 9.56 18.95 -6.22
CA ARG A 245 10.50 19.97 -6.70
C ARG A 245 9.88 21.36 -6.70
N ASP A 246 8.60 21.47 -7.09
CA ASP A 246 7.88 22.75 -7.13
C ASP A 246 7.66 23.40 -5.75
N LEU A 247 7.85 22.64 -4.66
CA LEU A 247 7.74 23.11 -3.26
C LEU A 247 9.09 23.36 -2.59
N LEU A 248 10.18 22.98 -3.23
CA LEU A 248 11.53 23.26 -2.75
C LEU A 248 11.97 24.66 -3.23
N PRO A 249 12.92 25.32 -2.52
CA PRO A 249 13.42 26.64 -2.92
C PRO A 249 13.88 26.67 -4.38
N ALA A 250 13.52 27.73 -5.09
CA ALA A 250 13.84 27.86 -6.52
C ALA A 250 15.35 28.03 -6.77
N GLU A 251 16.04 28.72 -5.85
CA GLU A 251 17.48 28.97 -5.84
C GLU A 251 18.33 27.70 -5.74
N ASP A 252 17.75 26.58 -5.29
CA ASP A 252 18.47 25.29 -5.23
C ASP A 252 18.78 24.71 -6.61
N GLY A 253 18.19 25.26 -7.68
CA GLY A 253 18.37 24.74 -9.05
C GLY A 253 17.83 23.32 -9.21
N PRO A 254 18.46 22.48 -10.06
CA PRO A 254 18.15 21.04 -10.12
C PRO A 254 18.62 20.34 -8.86
N VAL A 255 17.74 19.54 -8.24
CA VAL A 255 18.01 18.77 -7.01
C VAL A 255 17.85 17.27 -7.25
N GLN A 256 18.57 16.45 -6.52
CA GLN A 256 18.36 15.02 -6.52
C GLN A 256 17.13 14.65 -5.71
N LEU A 257 16.24 13.86 -6.30
CA LEU A 257 15.04 13.33 -5.66
C LEU A 257 15.05 11.81 -5.78
N THR A 258 14.72 11.12 -4.69
CA THR A 258 14.67 9.65 -4.66
C THR A 258 13.24 9.19 -4.40
N CYS A 259 12.72 8.33 -5.29
CA CYS A 259 11.44 7.66 -5.15
C CYS A 259 11.64 6.22 -4.70
N LEU A 260 10.99 5.83 -3.60
CA LEU A 260 10.86 4.43 -3.19
C LEU A 260 9.67 3.81 -3.95
N ILE A 261 9.87 2.64 -4.53
CA ILE A 261 8.90 1.98 -5.40
C ILE A 261 8.69 0.56 -4.90
N PRO A 262 7.56 0.25 -4.26
CA PRO A 262 7.22 -1.11 -3.87
C PRO A 262 7.13 -2.07 -5.07
N VAL A 263 7.61 -3.29 -4.85
CA VAL A 263 7.69 -4.38 -5.85
C VAL A 263 7.06 -5.64 -5.25
N ASP A 264 6.14 -6.24 -5.97
CA ASP A 264 5.63 -7.58 -5.63
C ASP A 264 6.67 -8.64 -6.04
N VAL A 265 7.19 -9.38 -5.04
CA VAL A 265 8.16 -10.45 -5.30
C VAL A 265 7.51 -11.81 -5.57
N ARG A 266 6.19 -11.94 -5.47
CA ARG A 266 5.48 -13.22 -5.72
C ARG A 266 5.81 -13.85 -7.07
N PRO A 267 5.78 -13.12 -8.20
CA PRO A 267 6.13 -13.68 -9.51
C PRO A 267 7.59 -14.07 -9.64
N ARG A 268 8.45 -13.60 -8.75
CA ARG A 268 9.91 -13.80 -8.78
C ARG A 268 10.36 -14.99 -7.93
N LEU A 269 9.44 -15.57 -7.15
CA LEU A 269 9.69 -16.81 -6.38
C LEU A 269 9.62 -18.04 -7.28
N GLN A 270 10.23 -19.12 -6.85
CA GLN A 270 10.21 -20.40 -7.54
C GLN A 270 9.73 -21.53 -6.59
N PRO A 271 8.53 -22.10 -6.84
CA PRO A 271 7.53 -21.63 -7.82
C PRO A 271 6.94 -20.26 -7.44
N PRO A 272 6.31 -19.54 -8.38
CA PRO A 272 5.62 -18.28 -8.07
C PRO A 272 4.59 -18.45 -6.96
N LEU A 273 4.44 -17.42 -6.12
CA LEU A 273 3.46 -17.42 -5.03
C LEU A 273 2.13 -16.84 -5.53
N PRO A 274 1.01 -17.55 -5.39
CA PRO A 274 -0.31 -16.99 -5.70
C PRO A 274 -0.65 -15.78 -4.83
N ALA A 275 -1.36 -14.79 -5.39
CA ALA A 275 -1.81 -13.61 -4.64
C ALA A 275 -2.82 -13.99 -3.53
N GLU A 276 -3.50 -15.13 -3.67
CA GLU A 276 -4.44 -15.70 -2.70
C GLU A 276 -3.76 -16.29 -1.46
N GLU A 277 -2.46 -16.54 -1.52
CA GLU A 277 -1.69 -16.98 -0.34
C GLU A 277 -1.42 -15.78 0.57
N PHE A 278 -1.85 -15.91 1.83
CA PHE A 278 -1.74 -14.82 2.80
C PHE A 278 -0.30 -14.71 3.29
N ALA A 279 0.42 -13.77 2.72
CA ALA A 279 1.84 -13.54 3.00
C ALA A 279 2.24 -12.08 2.75
N PHE A 280 3.24 -11.61 3.49
CA PHE A 280 3.97 -10.40 3.13
C PHE A 280 4.95 -10.73 2.01
N ALA A 281 4.75 -10.17 0.83
CA ALA A 281 5.62 -10.37 -0.34
C ALA A 281 5.91 -9.04 -1.08
N ALA A 282 5.73 -7.92 -0.39
CA ALA A 282 6.11 -6.62 -0.90
C ALA A 282 7.57 -6.31 -0.53
N SER A 283 8.40 -6.10 -1.53
CA SER A 283 9.72 -5.51 -1.41
C SER A 283 9.70 -4.07 -1.89
N THR A 284 10.86 -3.46 -2.02
CA THR A 284 11.03 -2.14 -2.62
C THR A 284 12.19 -2.13 -3.62
N THR A 285 12.22 -1.12 -4.45
CA THR A 285 13.40 -0.63 -5.17
C THR A 285 13.37 0.88 -5.12
N SER A 286 14.46 1.54 -5.47
CA SER A 286 14.53 2.99 -5.50
C SER A 286 15.07 3.50 -6.83
N ALA A 287 14.60 4.67 -7.25
CA ALA A 287 15.15 5.40 -8.38
C ALA A 287 15.42 6.85 -7.99
N THR A 288 16.56 7.37 -8.42
CA THR A 288 16.99 8.75 -8.15
C THR A 288 17.11 9.52 -9.46
N ALA A 289 16.56 10.72 -9.49
CA ALA A 289 16.64 11.60 -10.65
C ALA A 289 17.01 13.04 -10.24
N LEU A 290 17.73 13.73 -11.12
CA LEU A 290 18.00 15.16 -11.00
C LEU A 290 16.84 15.93 -11.62
N VAL A 291 16.10 16.68 -10.80
CA VAL A 291 14.88 17.37 -11.21
C VAL A 291 15.01 18.88 -10.97
N GLY A 292 14.95 19.65 -12.03
CA GLY A 292 14.92 21.11 -12.01
C GLY A 292 13.57 21.66 -12.49
N PRO A 293 13.36 22.98 -12.40
CA PRO A 293 12.12 23.64 -12.83
C PRO A 293 11.76 23.33 -14.29
N ASP A 294 12.77 23.28 -15.18
CA ASP A 294 12.61 23.09 -16.63
C ASP A 294 12.91 21.67 -17.09
N THR A 295 13.15 20.73 -16.15
CA THR A 295 13.46 19.35 -16.53
C THR A 295 12.24 18.70 -17.19
N GLU A 296 12.42 18.17 -18.41
CA GLU A 296 11.36 17.47 -19.13
C GLU A 296 10.90 16.21 -18.38
N LEU A 297 9.60 16.10 -18.12
CA LEU A 297 9.02 15.01 -17.35
C LEU A 297 9.28 13.64 -17.98
N GLY A 298 9.20 13.55 -19.32
CA GLY A 298 9.46 12.30 -20.06
C GLY A 298 10.88 11.78 -19.84
N ARG A 299 11.88 12.67 -19.78
CA ARG A 299 13.26 12.32 -19.47
C ARG A 299 13.40 11.73 -18.06
N VAL A 300 12.77 12.38 -17.07
CA VAL A 300 12.77 11.87 -15.69
C VAL A 300 12.11 10.49 -15.62
N ALA A 301 10.96 10.32 -16.29
CA ALA A 301 10.26 9.05 -16.34
C ALA A 301 11.09 7.92 -16.97
N SER A 302 11.77 8.20 -18.09
CA SER A 302 12.64 7.20 -18.77
C SER A 302 13.84 6.83 -17.91
N GLU A 303 14.42 7.77 -17.19
CA GLU A 303 15.54 7.51 -16.28
C GLU A 303 15.10 6.64 -15.11
N ILE A 304 13.95 6.92 -14.48
CA ILE A 304 13.36 6.09 -13.42
C ILE A 304 13.08 4.68 -13.97
N ASP A 305 12.47 4.56 -15.14
CA ASP A 305 12.12 3.29 -15.77
C ASP A 305 13.35 2.41 -15.99
N ARG A 306 14.41 3.00 -16.53
CA ARG A 306 15.69 2.32 -16.74
C ARG A 306 16.30 1.80 -15.43
N GLN A 307 16.31 2.62 -14.36
CA GLN A 307 16.84 2.22 -13.05
C GLN A 307 16.03 1.09 -12.42
N VAL A 308 14.69 1.17 -12.49
CA VAL A 308 13.79 0.13 -11.98
C VAL A 308 14.04 -1.20 -12.69
N HIS A 309 14.08 -1.21 -14.03
CA HIS A 309 14.33 -2.43 -14.79
C HIS A 309 15.70 -3.01 -14.47
N ALA A 310 16.77 -2.20 -14.46
CA ALA A 310 18.10 -2.66 -14.09
C ALA A 310 18.17 -3.27 -12.68
N SER A 311 17.46 -2.67 -11.71
CA SER A 311 17.36 -3.18 -10.34
C SER A 311 16.64 -4.53 -10.29
N LEU A 312 15.53 -4.65 -11.02
CA LEU A 312 14.76 -5.90 -11.08
C LEU A 312 15.56 -7.02 -11.78
N ASP A 313 16.23 -6.73 -12.88
CA ASP A 313 17.05 -7.70 -13.63
C ASP A 313 18.24 -8.19 -12.79
N ALA A 314 18.80 -7.33 -11.94
CA ALA A 314 19.87 -7.68 -11.01
C ALA A 314 19.41 -8.45 -9.75
N GLY A 315 18.10 -8.69 -9.56
CA GLY A 315 17.59 -9.37 -8.36
C GLY A 315 17.59 -8.50 -7.10
N HIS A 316 17.72 -7.18 -7.25
CA HIS A 316 17.81 -6.27 -6.10
C HIS A 316 16.52 -6.23 -5.27
N ALA A 317 15.35 -6.43 -5.88
CA ALA A 317 14.10 -6.48 -5.13
C ALA A 317 14.06 -7.65 -4.13
N GLU A 318 14.57 -8.81 -4.51
CA GLU A 318 14.67 -9.99 -3.64
C GLU A 318 15.70 -9.78 -2.52
N LEU A 319 16.84 -9.20 -2.84
CA LEU A 319 17.88 -8.86 -1.86
C LEU A 319 17.39 -7.77 -0.88
N GLU A 320 16.65 -6.78 -1.37
CA GLU A 320 16.07 -5.73 -0.53
C GLU A 320 15.02 -6.29 0.42
N TYR A 321 14.20 -7.24 -0.04
CA TYR A 321 13.28 -7.97 0.84
C TYR A 321 14.03 -8.66 2.00
N LEU A 322 15.10 -9.41 1.67
CA LEU A 322 15.93 -10.10 2.66
C LEU A 322 16.69 -9.13 3.58
N ALA A 323 16.98 -7.92 3.10
CA ALA A 323 17.67 -6.89 3.85
C ALA A 323 16.72 -5.98 4.67
N THR A 324 15.38 -6.17 4.59
CA THR A 324 14.38 -5.28 5.21
C THR A 324 14.69 -4.97 6.68
N SER A 325 15.05 -5.97 7.48
CA SER A 325 15.38 -5.77 8.90
C SER A 325 16.61 -4.86 9.13
N ARG A 326 17.56 -4.84 8.20
CA ARG A 326 18.75 -3.98 8.24
C ARG A 326 18.47 -2.58 7.70
N MET A 327 17.55 -2.47 6.73
CA MET A 327 17.26 -1.25 6.00
C MET A 327 16.17 -0.42 6.68
N LEU A 328 15.23 -1.03 7.40
CA LEU A 328 14.07 -0.34 7.96
C LEU A 328 14.48 0.77 8.94
N THR A 329 15.47 0.51 9.80
CA THR A 329 16.04 1.52 10.72
C THR A 329 16.67 2.67 9.94
N ARG A 330 17.35 2.35 8.83
CA ARG A 330 17.96 3.34 7.95
C ARG A 330 16.92 4.13 7.15
N LEU A 331 15.86 3.47 6.66
CA LEU A 331 14.75 4.12 5.97
C LEU A 331 14.03 5.17 6.84
N ALA A 332 13.89 4.90 8.14
CA ALA A 332 13.29 5.85 9.08
C ALA A 332 14.13 7.14 9.26
N SER A 333 15.45 7.08 9.02
CA SER A 333 16.40 8.19 9.14
C SER A 333 16.92 8.73 7.79
N ALA A 334 16.67 8.01 6.69
CA ALA A 334 17.21 8.33 5.39
C ALA A 334 16.38 9.42 4.70
N ALA A 335 17.07 10.28 3.97
CA ALA A 335 16.45 11.26 3.10
C ALA A 335 15.90 10.57 1.83
N ILE A 336 14.69 9.99 1.92
CA ILE A 336 13.90 9.54 0.76
C ILE A 336 12.85 10.59 0.49
N THR A 337 12.75 11.04 -0.75
CA THR A 337 11.86 12.15 -1.10
C THR A 337 10.39 11.78 -0.96
N LEU A 338 10.00 10.62 -1.52
CA LEU A 338 8.62 10.12 -1.53
C LEU A 338 8.58 8.64 -1.88
N ALA A 339 7.41 8.01 -1.72
CA ALA A 339 7.14 6.67 -2.24
C ALA A 339 5.97 6.69 -3.24
N VAL A 340 6.03 5.79 -4.24
CA VAL A 340 4.92 5.54 -5.17
C VAL A 340 4.63 4.04 -5.22
N SER A 341 3.50 3.67 -4.64
CA SER A 341 3.02 2.28 -4.57
C SER A 341 1.93 2.04 -5.61
N ASN A 342 2.24 1.26 -6.64
CA ASN A 342 1.29 0.97 -7.71
C ASN A 342 0.77 -0.46 -7.60
N VAL A 343 -0.48 -0.59 -7.14
CA VAL A 343 -1.19 -1.88 -7.01
C VAL A 343 -2.28 -2.04 -8.08
N SER A 344 -2.27 -1.22 -9.12
CA SER A 344 -3.34 -1.16 -10.14
C SER A 344 -3.58 -2.49 -10.85
N HIS A 345 -2.57 -3.34 -11.01
CA HIS A 345 -2.69 -4.66 -11.63
C HIS A 345 -3.38 -5.71 -10.72
N HIS A 346 -3.45 -5.48 -9.43
CA HIS A 346 -4.21 -6.31 -8.49
C HIS A 346 -5.66 -5.84 -8.29
N CYS A 347 -6.03 -4.65 -8.77
CA CYS A 347 -7.35 -4.05 -8.61
C CYS A 347 -8.39 -4.68 -9.55
N THR A 348 -8.76 -5.93 -9.30
CA THR A 348 -9.87 -6.58 -10.00
C THR A 348 -11.17 -6.31 -9.25
N ALA A 349 -12.24 -5.99 -9.99
CA ALA A 349 -13.56 -5.78 -9.38
C ALA A 349 -14.00 -7.00 -8.56
N PRO A 350 -14.55 -6.81 -7.36
CA PRO A 350 -15.04 -7.91 -6.56
C PRO A 350 -16.26 -8.58 -7.23
N PRO A 351 -16.45 -9.90 -7.07
CA PRO A 351 -17.55 -10.64 -7.66
C PRO A 351 -18.84 -10.43 -6.82
N LEU A 352 -19.44 -9.25 -6.94
CA LEU A 352 -20.65 -8.89 -6.22
C LEU A 352 -21.89 -9.61 -6.79
N PRO A 353 -22.90 -9.95 -5.97
CA PRO A 353 -24.19 -10.43 -6.46
C PRO A 353 -24.95 -9.32 -7.19
N GLU A 354 -26.03 -9.69 -7.87
CA GLU A 354 -26.94 -8.75 -8.51
C GLU A 354 -27.51 -7.74 -7.50
N GLY A 355 -27.65 -6.48 -7.92
CA GLY A 355 -28.11 -5.38 -7.06
C GLY A 355 -27.03 -4.69 -6.24
N LEU A 356 -25.80 -5.24 -6.16
CA LEU A 356 -24.65 -4.57 -5.56
C LEU A 356 -23.65 -4.09 -6.62
N THR A 357 -23.12 -2.89 -6.40
CA THR A 357 -22.04 -2.33 -7.22
C THR A 357 -20.92 -1.80 -6.36
N ALA A 358 -19.68 -1.83 -6.86
CA ALA A 358 -18.53 -1.29 -6.16
C ALA A 358 -18.00 -0.03 -6.85
N GLU A 359 -17.63 0.94 -6.04
CA GLU A 359 -16.83 2.09 -6.47
C GLU A 359 -15.36 1.68 -6.64
N ARG A 360 -14.50 2.68 -6.63
CA ARG A 360 -13.05 2.49 -6.79
C ARG A 360 -12.40 2.00 -5.50
N PRO A 361 -11.45 1.05 -5.58
CA PRO A 361 -10.72 0.61 -4.41
C PRO A 361 -9.78 1.70 -3.89
N TYR A 362 -9.32 1.49 -2.66
CA TYR A 362 -8.15 2.16 -2.10
C TYR A 362 -7.22 1.14 -1.44
N VAL A 363 -5.95 1.47 -1.45
CA VAL A 363 -4.91 0.81 -0.65
C VAL A 363 -4.18 1.89 0.11
N ILE A 364 -4.01 1.69 1.40
CA ILE A 364 -3.38 2.66 2.30
C ILE A 364 -2.45 1.92 3.23
N THR A 365 -1.22 2.42 3.35
CA THR A 365 -0.35 2.17 4.50
C THR A 365 0.14 3.51 5.03
N ILE A 366 0.33 3.61 6.33
CA ILE A 366 0.84 4.83 6.96
C ILE A 366 2.28 4.55 7.37
N PRO A 367 3.28 5.13 6.69
CA PRO A 367 4.67 4.90 7.05
C PRO A 367 4.99 5.50 8.43
N PRO A 368 5.91 4.88 9.19
CA PRO A 368 6.29 5.38 10.51
C PRO A 368 7.13 6.67 10.48
N GLY A 369 7.63 7.08 9.29
CA GLY A 369 8.50 8.24 9.09
C GLY A 369 7.88 9.34 8.23
N PRO A 370 8.63 10.42 7.96
CA PRO A 370 8.18 11.57 7.16
C PRO A 370 8.20 11.27 5.66
N LEU A 371 7.56 10.20 5.23
CA LEU A 371 7.56 9.74 3.84
C LEU A 371 6.20 10.00 3.18
N PRO A 372 6.04 11.05 2.34
CA PRO A 372 4.85 11.19 1.51
C PRO A 372 4.71 9.98 0.60
N THR A 373 3.53 9.37 0.57
CA THR A 373 3.30 8.14 -0.22
C THR A 373 2.12 8.32 -1.15
N LEU A 374 2.32 8.01 -2.42
CA LEU A 374 1.30 8.04 -3.46
C LEU A 374 0.90 6.61 -3.82
N PHE A 375 -0.34 6.23 -3.53
CA PHE A 375 -0.90 4.94 -3.93
C PHE A 375 -1.62 5.06 -5.26
N VAL A 376 -1.35 4.13 -6.17
CA VAL A 376 -1.97 4.06 -7.49
C VAL A 376 -2.86 2.83 -7.55
N THR A 377 -4.15 3.07 -7.75
CA THR A 377 -5.14 2.01 -7.97
C THR A 377 -5.83 2.22 -9.32
N ARG A 378 -6.47 1.18 -9.82
CA ARG A 378 -7.24 1.25 -11.07
C ARG A 378 -8.59 0.60 -10.89
N HIS A 379 -9.61 1.25 -11.41
CA HIS A 379 -10.93 0.66 -11.53
C HIS A 379 -11.46 0.90 -12.95
N ARG A 380 -11.73 -0.19 -13.69
CA ARG A 380 -12.10 -0.11 -15.12
C ARG A 380 -11.03 0.68 -15.89
N GLU A 381 -11.41 1.80 -16.50
CA GLU A 381 -10.52 2.66 -17.28
C GLU A 381 -9.96 3.86 -16.50
N ALA A 382 -10.35 4.03 -15.24
CA ALA A 382 -9.95 5.15 -14.40
C ALA A 382 -8.78 4.78 -13.48
N ILE A 383 -7.75 5.62 -13.44
CA ILE A 383 -6.68 5.57 -12.43
C ILE A 383 -7.05 6.48 -11.27
N CYS A 384 -6.86 5.98 -10.06
CA CYS A 384 -6.99 6.75 -8.83
C CYS A 384 -5.63 6.86 -8.15
N LEU A 385 -5.35 8.04 -7.64
CA LEU A 385 -4.12 8.37 -6.92
C LEU A 385 -4.52 8.85 -5.52
N ASP A 386 -4.06 8.15 -4.49
CA ASP A 386 -4.23 8.55 -3.09
C ASP A 386 -2.89 9.04 -2.54
N LEU A 387 -2.73 10.35 -2.36
CA LEU A 387 -1.56 10.95 -1.73
C LEU A 387 -1.77 10.99 -0.23
N LEU A 388 -0.87 10.34 0.51
CA LEU A 388 -0.86 10.30 1.97
C LEU A 388 0.38 11.00 2.52
N GLN A 389 0.15 11.80 3.55
CA GLN A 389 1.20 12.45 4.34
C GLN A 389 0.90 12.23 5.83
N PRO A 390 1.77 11.51 6.59
CA PRO A 390 1.53 11.24 8.00
C PRO A 390 1.39 12.52 8.81
N ARG A 391 0.32 12.63 9.63
CA ARG A 391 0.02 13.82 10.45
C ARG A 391 1.08 14.12 11.50
N ALA A 392 1.83 13.10 11.92
CA ALA A 392 2.95 13.26 12.83
C ALA A 392 4.06 14.17 12.28
N TRP A 393 4.13 14.33 10.96
CA TRP A 393 5.24 15.01 10.28
C TRP A 393 4.80 16.21 9.45
N TYR A 394 3.58 16.19 8.88
CA TYR A 394 3.09 17.21 7.96
C TYR A 394 1.85 17.89 8.50
N THR A 395 1.80 19.22 8.38
CA THR A 395 0.59 19.98 8.67
C THR A 395 -0.45 19.81 7.56
N ARG A 396 -1.70 20.17 7.84
CA ARG A 396 -2.78 20.15 6.82
C ARG A 396 -2.46 21.07 5.64
N GLU A 397 -1.83 22.21 5.91
CA GLU A 397 -1.41 23.19 4.90
C GLU A 397 -0.38 22.56 3.96
N GLN A 398 0.71 21.98 4.50
CA GLN A 398 1.73 21.29 3.69
C GLN A 398 1.14 20.16 2.84
N ALA A 399 0.19 19.41 3.40
CA ALA A 399 -0.49 18.36 2.66
C ALA A 399 -1.29 18.92 1.48
N GLY A 400 -1.95 20.07 1.67
CA GLY A 400 -2.64 20.81 0.61
C GLY A 400 -1.70 21.32 -0.45
N GLU A 401 -0.56 21.92 -0.06
CA GLU A 401 0.45 22.43 -0.99
C GLU A 401 0.98 21.33 -1.94
N LEU A 402 1.32 20.16 -1.39
CA LEU A 402 1.79 19.03 -2.21
C LEU A 402 0.68 18.46 -3.09
N ALA A 403 -0.54 18.39 -2.59
CA ALA A 403 -1.69 17.95 -3.38
C ALA A 403 -1.96 18.90 -4.56
N ASP A 404 -1.86 20.21 -4.35
CA ASP A 404 -2.05 21.22 -5.40
C ASP A 404 -0.91 21.18 -6.43
N ALA A 405 0.34 20.98 -6.00
CA ALA A 405 1.47 20.78 -6.89
C ALA A 405 1.32 19.52 -7.75
N LEU A 406 0.90 18.40 -7.16
CA LEU A 406 0.63 17.16 -7.89
C LEU A 406 -0.52 17.33 -8.89
N ARG A 407 -1.58 18.07 -8.51
CA ARG A 407 -2.71 18.37 -9.41
C ARG A 407 -2.25 19.16 -10.64
N ARG A 408 -1.40 20.18 -10.45
CA ARG A 408 -0.82 20.95 -11.56
C ARG A 408 0.01 20.08 -12.49
N ALA A 409 0.88 19.23 -11.92
CA ALA A 409 1.72 18.31 -12.69
C ALA A 409 0.88 17.31 -13.51
N LEU A 410 -0.18 16.74 -12.91
CA LEU A 410 -1.13 15.86 -13.60
C LEU A 410 -1.85 16.58 -14.74
N SER A 411 -2.33 17.80 -14.50
CA SER A 411 -3.05 18.60 -15.50
C SER A 411 -2.18 18.91 -16.72
N ALA A 412 -0.90 19.20 -16.52
CA ALA A 412 0.05 19.46 -17.62
C ALA A 412 0.22 18.26 -18.57
N VAL A 413 0.13 17.02 -18.05
CA VAL A 413 0.27 15.79 -18.84
C VAL A 413 -1.06 15.34 -19.43
N THR A 414 -2.17 15.56 -18.73
CA THR A 414 -3.48 15.06 -19.14
C THR A 414 -4.27 16.04 -20.00
N GLY A 415 -3.87 17.30 -20.06
CA GLY A 415 -4.50 18.34 -20.92
C GLY A 415 -5.89 18.80 -20.46
N ALA A 416 -6.28 18.50 -19.21
CA ALA A 416 -7.58 18.87 -18.68
C ALA A 416 -7.45 19.69 -17.39
N PRO A 417 -8.33 20.67 -17.10
CA PRO A 417 -8.33 21.34 -15.80
C PRO A 417 -8.65 20.32 -14.72
N GLY A 418 -7.73 20.17 -13.76
CA GLY A 418 -7.78 19.45 -12.50
C GLY A 418 -8.47 18.09 -12.46
N ALA A 419 -7.75 17.06 -12.03
CA ALA A 419 -8.37 15.86 -11.48
C ALA A 419 -9.26 16.26 -10.27
N GLU A 420 -10.52 15.82 -10.23
CA GLU A 420 -11.40 16.12 -9.09
C GLU A 420 -10.80 15.59 -7.80
N ASP A 421 -10.60 16.45 -6.84
CA ASP A 421 -10.24 16.09 -5.47
C ASP A 421 -11.52 15.79 -4.70
N LEU A 422 -11.88 14.52 -4.66
CA LEU A 422 -13.06 14.03 -3.93
C LEU A 422 -12.90 14.07 -2.40
N SER A 423 -11.75 14.49 -1.87
CA SER A 423 -11.53 14.66 -0.43
C SER A 423 -12.02 16.03 0.08
N ARG A 424 -12.29 17.00 -0.80
CA ARG A 424 -12.91 18.28 -0.40
C ARG A 424 -14.41 18.09 -0.21
N PRO A 425 -14.99 18.48 0.95
CA PRO A 425 -16.44 18.55 1.08
C PRO A 425 -16.98 19.47 -0.02
N ALA A 426 -18.07 19.06 -0.66
CA ALA A 426 -18.75 19.90 -1.65
C ALA A 426 -19.06 21.26 -1.01
N SER A 427 -18.61 22.35 -1.63
CA SER A 427 -18.96 23.69 -1.18
C SER A 427 -20.50 23.80 -1.17
N PRO A 428 -21.11 24.34 -0.09
CA PRO A 428 -22.55 24.51 -0.06
C PRO A 428 -22.99 25.36 -1.28
N PRO A 429 -24.13 25.07 -1.88
CA PRO A 429 -24.66 25.89 -2.97
C PRO A 429 -24.87 27.34 -2.46
N ARG A 430 -24.45 28.32 -3.27
CA ARG A 430 -24.64 29.75 -2.99
C ARG A 430 -26.10 30.14 -3.11
#